data_07305391a3ca3249d6bbd32cc00698c9
#
_entry.id   07305391a3ca3249d6bbd32cc00698c9
#
_cell.length_a   1.000
_cell.length_b   1.000
_cell.length_c   1.000
_cell.angle_alpha   90.00
_cell.angle_beta   90.00
_cell.angle_gamma   90.00
#
_symmetry.space_group_name_H-M   'P 1'
#
loop_
_entity.id
_entity.type
_entity.pdbx_description
1 polymer ?
#
loop_
_entity_poly.entity_id
_entity_poly.type
_entity_poly.pdbx_seq_one_letter_code
_entity_poly.pdbx_strand_id
1 'polypeptide(L)'
;NHRDAKHCPTMSFDEMADDVKAYADEHNIEKFIFVGHSLGGKTAMQFALKYPQMLEKVVVIDISPCRMSSLIEHNSIITNLLNQVMAVKNLPLTDFHSFAEFANGISTFDDDTKRAIIGNIRYDGKAFSWNLNIDAVFNNFDKLTDGFDADDFIDKKIEVPTLFIRALDSEFLPSSDYKTTKYIFPNSEIVEIPDCTHRIHFEKPKLLADEISKYLLR
;
A
#
# COMPACT_ATOMS: atom_id res chain seq x y z
N ASN A 1 -1.75 -8.16 -10.44
CA ASN A 1 -1.58 -9.29 -9.52
C ASN A 1 -2.73 -9.44 -8.50
N HIS A 2 -3.86 -8.75 -8.72
CA HIS A 2 -5.01 -8.80 -7.83
C HIS A 2 -6.32 -8.88 -8.62
N ARG A 3 -7.26 -9.72 -8.17
CA ARG A 3 -8.58 -9.95 -8.81
C ARG A 3 -8.45 -10.29 -10.29
N ASP A 4 -9.14 -9.52 -11.15
CA ASP A 4 -9.23 -9.74 -12.59
C ASP A 4 -8.04 -9.15 -13.38
N ALA A 5 -7.10 -8.47 -12.69
CA ALA A 5 -5.88 -8.02 -13.31
C ALA A 5 -5.01 -9.22 -13.76
N LYS A 6 -4.26 -9.04 -14.84
CA LYS A 6 -3.31 -10.06 -15.29
C LYS A 6 -2.28 -10.36 -14.18
N HIS A 7 -2.21 -11.63 -13.80
CA HIS A 7 -1.22 -12.08 -12.82
C HIS A 7 0.14 -12.26 -13.47
N CYS A 8 1.16 -11.61 -12.90
CA CYS A 8 2.57 -11.68 -13.30
C CYS A 8 3.42 -12.22 -12.14
N PRO A 9 4.55 -12.89 -12.41
CA PRO A 9 5.43 -13.40 -11.37
C PRO A 9 6.22 -12.29 -10.65
N THR A 10 6.32 -11.11 -11.27
CA THR A 10 7.02 -9.94 -10.72
C THR A 10 6.03 -8.94 -10.14
N MET A 11 6.47 -8.18 -9.15
CA MET A 11 5.70 -7.13 -8.49
C MET A 11 6.66 -6.11 -7.89
N SER A 12 6.58 -4.87 -8.36
CA SER A 12 7.34 -3.73 -7.86
C SER A 12 6.49 -2.47 -7.91
N PHE A 13 6.88 -1.41 -7.21
CA PHE A 13 6.18 -0.12 -7.30
C PHE A 13 6.26 0.49 -8.70
N ASP A 14 7.34 0.20 -9.41
CA ASP A 14 7.51 0.64 -10.80
C ASP A 14 6.47 0.00 -11.73
N GLU A 15 6.31 -1.33 -11.65
CA GLU A 15 5.29 -2.07 -12.40
C GLU A 15 3.87 -1.67 -12.00
N MET A 16 3.61 -1.46 -10.70
CA MET A 16 2.30 -0.99 -10.24
C MET A 16 1.96 0.43 -10.73
N ALA A 17 2.96 1.31 -10.83
CA ALA A 17 2.78 2.63 -11.43
C ALA A 17 2.44 2.51 -12.93
N ASP A 18 3.09 1.59 -13.65
CA ASP A 18 2.79 1.33 -15.07
C ASP A 18 1.39 0.72 -15.25
N ASP A 19 0.93 -0.14 -14.35
CA ASP A 19 -0.43 -0.67 -14.36
C ASP A 19 -1.48 0.44 -14.21
N VAL A 20 -1.25 1.39 -13.29
CA VAL A 20 -2.13 2.57 -13.13
C VAL A 20 -2.10 3.45 -14.38
N LYS A 21 -0.92 3.64 -14.98
CA LYS A 21 -0.79 4.40 -16.25
C LYS A 21 -1.59 3.72 -17.36
N ALA A 22 -1.44 2.41 -17.53
CA ALA A 22 -2.16 1.65 -18.55
C ALA A 22 -3.69 1.73 -18.33
N TYR A 23 -4.16 1.64 -17.08
CA TYR A 23 -5.57 1.82 -16.74
C TYR A 23 -6.07 3.22 -17.11
N ALA A 24 -5.32 4.26 -16.78
CA ALA A 24 -5.68 5.63 -17.11
C ALA A 24 -5.77 5.85 -18.62
N ASP A 25 -4.81 5.31 -19.38
CA ASP A 25 -4.81 5.39 -20.84
C ASP A 25 -6.02 4.67 -21.47
N GLU A 26 -6.32 3.47 -21.01
CA GLU A 26 -7.46 2.68 -21.48
C GLU A 26 -8.80 3.41 -21.25
N HIS A 27 -8.89 4.19 -20.16
CA HIS A 27 -10.10 4.93 -19.80
C HIS A 27 -10.08 6.40 -20.24
N ASN A 28 -9.06 6.82 -21.01
CA ASN A 28 -8.87 8.20 -21.47
C ASN A 28 -8.82 9.22 -20.30
N ILE A 29 -8.19 8.84 -19.19
CA ILE A 29 -7.97 9.70 -18.03
C ILE A 29 -6.63 10.42 -18.21
N GLU A 30 -6.69 11.68 -18.63
CA GLU A 30 -5.51 12.48 -18.91
C GLU A 30 -4.87 13.01 -17.62
N LYS A 31 -5.69 13.35 -16.63
CA LYS A 31 -5.23 13.94 -15.38
C LYS A 31 -6.13 13.54 -14.20
N PHE A 32 -5.54 13.27 -13.05
CA PHE A 32 -6.27 12.81 -11.88
C PHE A 32 -5.55 13.14 -10.55
N ILE A 33 -6.25 12.92 -9.45
CA ILE A 33 -5.72 12.96 -8.09
C ILE A 33 -5.48 11.52 -7.64
N PHE A 34 -4.26 11.22 -7.21
CA PHE A 34 -3.95 9.88 -6.72
C PHE A 34 -4.01 9.86 -5.18
N VAL A 35 -4.92 9.07 -4.62
CA VAL A 35 -5.02 8.83 -3.16
C VAL A 35 -4.57 7.40 -2.90
N GLY A 36 -3.50 7.22 -2.14
CA GLY A 36 -2.93 5.91 -1.85
C GLY A 36 -2.67 5.71 -0.34
N HIS A 37 -3.10 4.57 0.19
CA HIS A 37 -2.79 4.14 1.55
C HIS A 37 -1.73 3.05 1.53
N SER A 38 -0.72 3.15 2.41
CA SER A 38 0.29 2.10 2.58
C SER A 38 0.98 1.75 1.26
N LEU A 39 0.90 0.51 0.79
CA LEU A 39 1.39 0.05 -0.51
C LEU A 39 0.88 0.93 -1.67
N GLY A 40 -0.39 1.35 -1.63
CA GLY A 40 -0.96 2.27 -2.61
C GLY A 40 -0.33 3.67 -2.54
N GLY A 41 0.12 4.11 -1.36
CA GLY A 41 0.89 5.35 -1.18
C GLY A 41 2.27 5.26 -1.84
N LYS A 42 2.97 4.14 -1.68
CA LYS A 42 4.25 3.88 -2.39
C LYS A 42 4.05 3.89 -3.91
N THR A 43 2.98 3.24 -4.38
CA THR A 43 2.61 3.25 -5.80
C THR A 43 2.33 4.66 -6.30
N ALA A 44 1.59 5.49 -5.52
CA ALA A 44 1.29 6.87 -5.87
C ALA A 44 2.57 7.74 -5.95
N MET A 45 3.51 7.54 -5.03
CA MET A 45 4.81 8.22 -5.05
C MET A 45 5.65 7.82 -6.26
N GLN A 46 5.70 6.52 -6.58
CA GLN A 46 6.39 6.03 -7.79
C GLN A 46 5.73 6.54 -9.06
N PHE A 47 4.39 6.60 -9.10
CA PHE A 47 3.66 7.20 -10.22
C PHE A 47 3.99 8.68 -10.37
N ALA A 48 4.05 9.44 -9.28
CA ALA A 48 4.41 10.86 -9.29
C ALA A 48 5.85 11.10 -9.79
N LEU A 49 6.75 10.15 -9.55
CA LEU A 49 8.11 10.20 -10.10
C LEU A 49 8.14 9.94 -11.62
N LYS A 50 7.36 8.97 -12.11
CA LYS A 50 7.38 8.53 -13.52
C LYS A 50 6.49 9.38 -14.43
N TYR A 51 5.31 9.75 -13.95
CA TYR A 51 4.23 10.37 -14.74
C TYR A 51 3.65 11.62 -14.06
N PRO A 52 4.48 12.57 -13.60
CA PRO A 52 4.03 13.74 -12.84
C PRO A 52 3.00 14.59 -13.60
N GLN A 53 3.08 14.61 -14.94
CA GLN A 53 2.18 15.39 -15.80
C GLN A 53 0.72 14.90 -15.77
N MET A 54 0.49 13.66 -15.34
CA MET A 54 -0.86 13.07 -15.21
C MET A 54 -1.49 13.34 -13.84
N LEU A 55 -0.78 14.00 -12.94
CA LEU A 55 -1.26 14.23 -11.58
C LEU A 55 -1.58 15.70 -11.34
N GLU A 56 -2.74 15.96 -10.75
CA GLU A 56 -3.08 17.25 -10.16
C GLU A 56 -2.53 17.36 -8.74
N LYS A 57 -2.78 16.34 -7.93
CA LYS A 57 -2.35 16.22 -6.54
C LYS A 57 -2.12 14.75 -6.19
N VAL A 58 -1.35 14.52 -5.14
CA VAL A 58 -1.19 13.20 -4.51
C VAL A 58 -1.58 13.28 -3.04
N VAL A 59 -2.25 12.24 -2.55
CA VAL A 59 -2.48 12.03 -1.12
C VAL A 59 -1.88 10.68 -0.73
N VAL A 60 -0.92 10.72 0.16
CA VAL A 60 -0.22 9.54 0.71
C VAL A 60 -0.69 9.34 2.14
N ILE A 61 -1.31 8.21 2.43
CA ILE A 61 -1.85 7.91 3.74
C ILE A 61 -0.95 6.89 4.43
N ASP A 62 -0.32 7.35 5.50
CA ASP A 62 0.41 6.61 6.51
C ASP A 62 1.50 5.66 5.97
N ILE A 63 2.35 6.19 5.11
CA ILE A 63 3.56 5.51 4.63
C ILE A 63 4.65 6.53 4.28
N SER A 64 5.89 6.24 4.69
CA SER A 64 7.07 7.04 4.33
C SER A 64 7.50 6.78 2.89
N PRO A 65 8.07 7.77 2.18
CA PRO A 65 8.76 7.51 0.92
C PRO A 65 10.04 6.68 1.10
N CYS A 66 10.67 6.74 2.28
CA CYS A 66 11.95 6.08 2.54
C CYS A 66 11.83 4.56 2.47
N ARG A 67 12.98 3.90 2.27
CA ARG A 67 13.07 2.44 2.38
C ARG A 67 12.68 1.99 3.78
N MET A 68 11.89 0.95 3.86
CA MET A 68 11.52 0.34 5.13
C MET A 68 12.65 -0.51 5.73
N SER A 69 13.76 -0.68 5.01
CA SER A 69 14.95 -1.42 5.48
C SER A 69 15.56 -0.83 6.74
N SER A 70 15.47 0.47 6.95
CA SER A 70 15.85 1.11 8.23
C SER A 70 14.97 0.67 9.40
N LEU A 71 13.77 0.18 9.12
CA LEU A 71 12.85 -0.41 10.10
C LEU A 71 13.08 -1.91 10.27
N ILE A 72 13.69 -2.60 9.31
CA ILE A 72 13.92 -4.05 9.33
C ILE A 72 14.89 -4.46 10.45
N GLU A 73 15.93 -3.69 10.72
CA GLU A 73 16.94 -4.04 11.75
C GLU A 73 16.38 -3.97 13.17
N HIS A 74 15.24 -3.29 13.38
CA HIS A 74 14.65 -3.08 14.71
C HIS A 74 13.19 -3.52 14.81
N ASN A 75 12.58 -4.13 13.76
CA ASN A 75 11.12 -4.10 13.71
C ASN A 75 10.42 -5.43 13.49
N SER A 76 9.59 -5.75 14.48
CA SER A 76 8.56 -6.78 14.43
C SER A 76 7.57 -6.62 13.26
N ILE A 77 7.35 -5.41 12.72
CA ILE A 77 6.32 -5.15 11.71
C ILE A 77 6.62 -5.86 10.40
N ILE A 78 7.80 -5.65 9.81
CA ILE A 78 8.16 -6.29 8.53
C ILE A 78 8.24 -7.82 8.71
N THR A 79 8.82 -8.27 9.82
CA THR A 79 8.86 -9.69 10.16
C THR A 79 7.45 -10.24 10.34
N ASN A 80 6.54 -9.52 10.99
CA ASN A 80 5.15 -9.91 11.15
C ASN A 80 4.41 -9.95 9.81
N LEU A 81 4.59 -8.94 8.96
CA LEU A 81 4.01 -8.92 7.60
C LEU A 81 4.51 -10.11 6.77
N LEU A 82 5.80 -10.40 6.80
CA LEU A 82 6.36 -11.56 6.09
C LEU A 82 5.79 -12.87 6.64
N ASN A 83 5.70 -13.02 7.96
CA ASN A 83 5.11 -14.19 8.59
C ASN A 83 3.62 -14.35 8.22
N GLN A 84 2.87 -13.25 8.15
CA GLN A 84 1.47 -13.26 7.69
C GLN A 84 1.38 -13.69 6.21
N VAL A 85 2.21 -13.14 5.34
CA VAL A 85 2.25 -13.54 3.92
C VAL A 85 2.61 -15.01 3.78
N MET A 86 3.58 -15.51 4.55
CA MET A 86 3.96 -16.92 4.56
C MET A 86 2.81 -17.82 5.06
N ALA A 87 2.16 -17.44 6.13
CA ALA A 87 1.05 -18.19 6.70
C ALA A 87 -0.13 -18.26 5.71
N VAL A 88 -0.45 -17.15 5.07
CA VAL A 88 -1.49 -17.05 4.03
C VAL A 88 -1.12 -17.89 2.80
N LYS A 89 0.13 -17.78 2.33
CA LYS A 89 0.63 -18.57 1.19
C LYS A 89 0.52 -20.08 1.42
N ASN A 90 0.80 -20.52 2.65
CA ASN A 90 0.78 -21.95 3.01
C ASN A 90 -0.62 -22.47 3.35
N LEU A 91 -1.65 -21.64 3.28
CA LEU A 91 -3.03 -22.09 3.55
C LEU A 91 -3.51 -23.05 2.44
N PRO A 92 -3.89 -24.30 2.78
CA PRO A 92 -4.27 -25.31 1.81
C PRO A 92 -5.70 -25.08 1.31
N LEU A 93 -5.92 -24.02 0.51
CA LEU A 93 -7.26 -23.63 0.04
C LEU A 93 -7.99 -24.74 -0.72
N THR A 94 -7.25 -25.59 -1.43
CA THR A 94 -7.79 -26.71 -2.20
C THR A 94 -8.36 -27.83 -1.34
N ASP A 95 -7.97 -27.88 -0.06
CA ASP A 95 -8.40 -28.93 0.87
C ASP A 95 -9.72 -28.57 1.57
N PHE A 96 -10.19 -27.32 1.42
CA PHE A 96 -11.47 -26.89 1.99
C PHE A 96 -12.60 -27.11 0.98
N HIS A 97 -13.57 -27.94 1.37
CA HIS A 97 -14.75 -28.27 0.55
C HIS A 97 -16.04 -27.58 1.01
N SER A 98 -15.95 -26.82 2.11
CA SER A 98 -17.07 -26.07 2.68
C SER A 98 -16.61 -24.80 3.38
N PHE A 99 -17.52 -23.83 3.53
CA PHE A 99 -17.25 -22.63 4.33
C PHE A 99 -16.95 -22.95 5.80
N ALA A 100 -17.51 -24.02 6.35
CA ALA A 100 -17.25 -24.44 7.71
C ALA A 100 -15.81 -24.95 7.89
N GLU A 101 -15.32 -25.77 6.96
CA GLU A 101 -13.92 -26.23 6.95
C GLU A 101 -12.96 -25.06 6.75
N PHE A 102 -13.24 -24.16 5.80
CA PHE A 102 -12.47 -22.96 5.60
C PHE A 102 -12.40 -22.08 6.85
N ALA A 103 -13.57 -21.78 7.48
CA ALA A 103 -13.62 -20.96 8.69
C ALA A 103 -12.84 -21.61 9.86
N ASN A 104 -12.89 -22.92 9.98
CA ASN A 104 -12.09 -23.67 10.96
C ASN A 104 -10.59 -23.60 10.63
N GLY A 105 -10.22 -23.77 9.37
CA GLY A 105 -8.83 -23.70 8.90
C GLY A 105 -8.14 -22.37 9.14
N ILE A 106 -8.91 -21.27 9.14
CA ILE A 106 -8.39 -19.92 9.43
C ILE A 106 -8.62 -19.49 10.89
N SER A 107 -9.20 -20.31 11.73
CA SER A 107 -9.65 -19.94 13.10
C SER A 107 -8.52 -19.47 14.02
N THR A 108 -7.30 -19.98 13.82
CA THR A 108 -6.11 -19.68 14.61
C THR A 108 -5.42 -18.38 14.24
N PHE A 109 -5.76 -17.78 13.08
CA PHE A 109 -5.20 -16.49 12.70
C PHE A 109 -5.83 -15.35 13.50
N ASP A 110 -5.09 -14.25 13.64
CA ASP A 110 -5.64 -13.01 14.19
C ASP A 110 -6.71 -12.40 13.25
N ASP A 111 -7.48 -11.46 13.75
CA ASP A 111 -8.62 -10.90 13.01
C ASP A 111 -8.20 -10.11 11.76
N ASP A 112 -7.02 -9.51 11.74
CA ASP A 112 -6.53 -8.76 10.58
C ASP A 112 -6.09 -9.71 9.47
N THR A 113 -5.37 -10.77 9.83
CA THR A 113 -5.01 -11.85 8.91
C THR A 113 -6.26 -12.54 8.36
N LYS A 114 -7.26 -12.83 9.20
CA LYS A 114 -8.56 -13.39 8.74
C LYS A 114 -9.24 -12.47 7.73
N ARG A 115 -9.31 -11.17 7.99
CA ARG A 115 -9.90 -10.19 7.06
C ARG A 115 -9.14 -10.16 5.73
N ALA A 116 -7.80 -10.18 5.78
CA ALA A 116 -6.97 -10.22 4.59
C ALA A 116 -7.21 -11.49 3.76
N ILE A 117 -7.28 -12.65 4.40
CA ILE A 117 -7.60 -13.92 3.74
C ILE A 117 -8.98 -13.84 3.08
N ILE A 118 -10.04 -13.51 3.85
CA ILE A 118 -11.42 -13.46 3.38
C ILE A 118 -11.59 -12.47 2.23
N GLY A 119 -10.93 -11.32 2.29
CA GLY A 119 -10.98 -10.29 1.24
C GLY A 119 -10.29 -10.68 -0.06
N ASN A 120 -9.45 -11.72 -0.04
CA ASN A 120 -8.62 -12.14 -1.16
C ASN A 120 -8.89 -13.57 -1.64
N ILE A 121 -9.98 -14.19 -1.22
CA ILE A 121 -10.40 -15.49 -1.73
C ILE A 121 -11.62 -15.37 -2.64
N ARG A 122 -11.76 -16.37 -3.50
CA ARG A 122 -12.96 -16.65 -4.31
C ARG A 122 -13.42 -18.06 -4.02
N TYR A 123 -14.73 -18.24 -3.98
CA TYR A 123 -15.38 -19.56 -3.98
C TYR A 123 -16.31 -19.66 -5.19
N ASP A 124 -16.08 -20.64 -6.05
CA ASP A 124 -16.83 -20.81 -7.30
C ASP A 124 -18.01 -21.80 -7.15
N GLY A 125 -18.32 -22.21 -5.95
CA GLY A 125 -19.35 -23.23 -5.62
C GLY A 125 -18.76 -24.64 -5.45
N LYS A 126 -17.45 -24.83 -5.73
CA LYS A 126 -16.77 -26.13 -5.63
C LYS A 126 -15.45 -26.05 -4.88
N ALA A 127 -14.67 -25.00 -5.13
CA ALA A 127 -13.33 -24.84 -4.55
C ALA A 127 -13.05 -23.39 -4.16
N PHE A 128 -12.20 -23.24 -3.17
CA PHE A 128 -11.60 -21.94 -2.82
C PHE A 128 -10.35 -21.69 -3.65
N SER A 129 -10.14 -20.45 -4.04
CA SER A 129 -8.95 -20.01 -4.77
C SER A 129 -8.58 -18.59 -4.36
N TRP A 130 -7.31 -18.21 -4.59
CA TRP A 130 -6.85 -16.83 -4.34
C TRP A 130 -7.31 -15.90 -5.47
N ASN A 131 -7.81 -14.72 -5.09
CA ASN A 131 -7.95 -13.55 -5.97
C ASN A 131 -6.65 -12.73 -6.06
N LEU A 132 -5.63 -13.12 -5.31
CA LEU A 132 -4.34 -12.48 -5.19
C LEU A 132 -3.29 -13.45 -5.69
N ASN A 133 -2.31 -12.96 -6.45
CA ASN A 133 -1.11 -13.73 -6.76
C ASN A 133 -0.18 -13.73 -5.54
N ILE A 134 -0.48 -14.58 -4.56
CA ILE A 134 0.24 -14.65 -3.29
C ILE A 134 1.71 -15.04 -3.50
N ASP A 135 2.01 -15.85 -4.52
CA ASP A 135 3.39 -16.21 -4.88
C ASP A 135 4.17 -14.99 -5.37
N ALA A 136 3.56 -14.13 -6.18
CA ALA A 136 4.20 -12.89 -6.61
C ALA A 136 4.45 -11.95 -5.42
N VAL A 137 3.49 -11.81 -4.49
CA VAL A 137 3.67 -11.02 -3.27
C VAL A 137 4.85 -11.56 -2.45
N PHE A 138 4.86 -12.86 -2.19
CA PHE A 138 5.92 -13.51 -1.40
C PHE A 138 7.29 -13.37 -2.06
N ASN A 139 7.40 -13.70 -3.36
CA ASN A 139 8.66 -13.72 -4.08
C ASN A 139 9.24 -12.32 -4.36
N ASN A 140 8.44 -11.27 -4.23
CA ASN A 140 8.88 -9.88 -4.42
C ASN A 140 8.72 -9.05 -3.12
N PHE A 141 8.65 -9.69 -1.96
CA PHE A 141 8.39 -9.02 -0.68
C PHE A 141 9.39 -7.90 -0.40
N ASP A 142 10.67 -8.11 -0.66
CA ASP A 142 11.75 -7.12 -0.50
C ASP A 142 11.48 -5.86 -1.35
N LYS A 143 11.01 -6.02 -2.60
CA LYS A 143 10.64 -4.89 -3.47
C LYS A 143 9.40 -4.15 -2.97
N LEU A 144 8.46 -4.86 -2.32
CA LEU A 144 7.25 -4.29 -1.75
C LEU A 144 7.49 -3.57 -0.43
N THR A 145 8.64 -3.80 0.20
CA THR A 145 9.11 -3.09 1.40
C THR A 145 10.15 -2.02 1.07
N ASP A 146 10.51 -1.86 -0.19
CA ASP A 146 11.48 -0.87 -0.67
C ASP A 146 10.90 0.56 -0.69
N GLY A 147 11.72 1.52 -1.07
CA GLY A 147 11.36 2.93 -1.14
C GLY A 147 12.44 3.74 -1.82
N PHE A 148 12.40 5.04 -1.62
CA PHE A 148 13.37 5.97 -2.17
C PHE A 148 14.56 6.17 -1.22
N ASP A 149 15.76 6.26 -1.76
CA ASP A 149 16.90 6.84 -1.08
C ASP A 149 16.96 8.35 -1.35
N ALA A 150 17.35 9.14 -0.34
CA ALA A 150 17.50 10.58 -0.51
C ALA A 150 18.53 10.92 -1.60
N ASP A 151 19.57 10.10 -1.73
CA ASP A 151 20.64 10.28 -2.71
C ASP A 151 20.16 10.13 -4.16
N ASP A 152 19.10 9.35 -4.40
CA ASP A 152 18.47 9.22 -5.71
C ASP A 152 17.80 10.53 -6.18
N PHE A 153 17.62 11.50 -5.26
CA PHE A 153 16.90 12.75 -5.47
C PHE A 153 17.77 14.02 -5.34
N ILE A 154 19.09 13.89 -5.39
CA ILE A 154 20.01 15.05 -5.32
C ILE A 154 19.68 16.04 -6.44
N ASP A 155 19.56 15.56 -7.66
CA ASP A 155 19.38 16.38 -8.87
C ASP A 155 17.93 16.39 -9.39
N LYS A 156 17.00 15.72 -8.71
CA LYS A 156 15.59 15.68 -9.11
C LYS A 156 14.68 15.68 -7.89
N LYS A 157 13.50 16.28 -8.04
CA LYS A 157 12.47 16.33 -7.00
C LYS A 157 11.13 15.94 -7.59
N ILE A 158 10.22 15.49 -6.72
CA ILE A 158 8.84 15.25 -7.11
C ILE A 158 8.03 16.49 -6.75
N GLU A 159 7.81 17.34 -7.76
CA GLU A 159 7.20 18.68 -7.61
C GLU A 159 5.66 18.62 -7.51
N VAL A 160 5.04 17.46 -7.71
CA VAL A 160 3.58 17.32 -7.63
C VAL A 160 3.11 17.68 -6.22
N PRO A 161 2.10 18.56 -6.07
CA PRO A 161 1.54 18.89 -4.75
C PRO A 161 1.08 17.61 -4.05
N THR A 162 1.62 17.37 -2.85
CA THR A 162 1.43 16.10 -2.14
C THR A 162 1.03 16.34 -0.69
N LEU A 163 -0.04 15.68 -0.24
CA LEU A 163 -0.41 15.59 1.16
C LEU A 163 0.05 14.24 1.73
N PHE A 164 0.86 14.27 2.78
CA PHE A 164 1.13 13.10 3.61
C PHE A 164 0.25 13.17 4.86
N ILE A 165 -0.48 12.10 5.13
CA ILE A 165 -1.28 11.95 6.35
C ILE A 165 -0.65 10.87 7.21
N ARG A 166 -0.26 11.23 8.42
CA ARG A 166 0.33 10.32 9.41
C ARG A 166 -0.70 9.94 10.47
N ALA A 167 -0.80 8.66 10.78
CA ALA A 167 -1.43 8.15 11.98
C ALA A 167 -0.39 8.18 13.13
N LEU A 168 -0.69 8.85 14.26
CA LEU A 168 0.34 9.08 15.28
C LEU A 168 0.77 7.81 16.02
N ASP A 169 -0.11 6.80 16.13
CA ASP A 169 0.19 5.51 16.75
C ASP A 169 0.73 4.48 15.74
N SER A 170 1.19 4.97 14.56
CA SER A 170 1.77 4.15 13.49
C SER A 170 3.26 4.44 13.31
N GLU A 171 4.01 3.41 12.96
CA GLU A 171 5.45 3.51 12.66
C GLU A 171 5.75 3.65 11.16
N PHE A 172 4.73 3.60 10.28
CA PHE A 172 4.93 3.59 8.84
C PHE A 172 5.31 4.95 8.23
N LEU A 173 5.05 6.06 8.92
CA LEU A 173 5.53 7.41 8.58
C LEU A 173 6.10 8.09 9.82
N PRO A 174 7.27 7.66 10.32
CA PRO A 174 7.85 8.24 11.53
C PRO A 174 8.29 9.69 11.28
N SER A 175 8.27 10.51 12.33
CA SER A 175 8.70 11.92 12.23
C SER A 175 10.17 12.09 11.85
N SER A 176 11.02 11.09 12.09
CA SER A 176 12.40 11.04 11.60
C SER A 176 12.52 11.19 10.09
N ASP A 177 11.51 10.72 9.35
CA ASP A 177 11.50 10.73 7.88
C ASP A 177 10.97 12.05 7.28
N TYR A 178 10.44 12.98 8.09
CA TYR A 178 9.85 14.22 7.58
C TYR A 178 10.84 15.08 6.79
N LYS A 179 12.07 15.15 7.26
CA LYS A 179 13.12 15.91 6.56
C LYS A 179 13.37 15.32 5.16
N THR A 180 13.51 14.01 5.07
CA THR A 180 13.71 13.29 3.80
C THR A 180 12.47 13.38 2.92
N THR A 181 11.27 13.23 3.50
CA THR A 181 10.00 13.41 2.80
C THR A 181 9.92 14.79 2.14
N LYS A 182 10.20 15.85 2.89
CA LYS A 182 10.22 17.23 2.39
C LYS A 182 11.34 17.47 1.37
N TYR A 183 12.44 16.75 1.48
CA TYR A 183 13.54 16.85 0.53
C TYR A 183 13.15 16.23 -0.83
N ILE A 184 12.51 15.09 -0.84
CA ILE A 184 12.05 14.38 -2.04
C ILE A 184 10.81 15.08 -2.65
N PHE A 185 9.87 15.50 -1.79
CA PHE A 185 8.60 16.16 -2.15
C PHE A 185 8.56 17.59 -1.60
N PRO A 186 9.22 18.56 -2.23
CA PRO A 186 9.33 19.93 -1.69
C PRO A 186 7.97 20.63 -1.55
N ASN A 187 6.99 20.29 -2.40
CA ASN A 187 5.64 20.85 -2.39
C ASN A 187 4.67 20.00 -1.56
N SER A 188 5.17 19.28 -0.53
CA SER A 188 4.31 18.47 0.31
C SER A 188 3.85 19.18 1.58
N GLU A 189 2.67 18.80 2.06
CA GLU A 189 2.17 19.07 3.41
C GLU A 189 2.17 17.75 4.19
N ILE A 190 2.37 17.81 5.53
CA ILE A 190 2.25 16.64 6.40
C ILE A 190 1.22 16.99 7.48
N VAL A 191 0.18 16.16 7.59
CA VAL A 191 -0.88 16.28 8.59
C VAL A 191 -0.84 15.05 9.49
N GLU A 192 -0.92 15.27 10.80
CA GLU A 192 -0.93 14.22 11.81
C GLU A 192 -2.34 14.01 12.35
N ILE A 193 -2.77 12.75 12.43
CA ILE A 193 -4.04 12.37 13.03
C ILE A 193 -3.77 11.56 14.29
N PRO A 194 -4.20 12.05 15.47
CA PRO A 194 -3.95 11.39 16.74
C PRO A 194 -4.89 10.19 16.98
N ASP A 195 -4.54 9.38 17.96
CA ASP A 195 -5.31 8.23 18.47
C ASP A 195 -5.75 7.27 17.35
N CYS A 196 -4.85 6.96 16.44
CA CYS A 196 -5.09 5.98 15.38
C CYS A 196 -3.78 5.33 14.91
N THR A 197 -3.92 4.08 14.50
CA THR A 197 -2.86 3.24 13.96
C THR A 197 -2.82 3.30 12.43
N HIS A 198 -2.01 2.45 11.80
CA HIS A 198 -1.98 2.26 10.35
C HIS A 198 -3.35 2.04 9.70
N ARG A 199 -4.35 1.65 10.49
CA ARG A 199 -5.73 1.41 10.07
C ARG A 199 -6.62 2.66 10.13
N ILE A 200 -6.05 3.82 9.98
CA ILE A 200 -6.69 5.15 10.07
C ILE A 200 -8.03 5.24 9.31
N HIS A 201 -8.15 4.59 8.15
CA HIS A 201 -9.36 4.57 7.32
C HIS A 201 -10.53 3.80 7.96
N PHE A 202 -10.25 2.92 8.96
CA PHE A 202 -11.27 2.25 9.77
C PHE A 202 -11.49 2.98 11.09
N GLU A 203 -10.43 3.49 11.71
CA GLU A 203 -10.45 4.04 13.06
C GLU A 203 -10.94 5.49 13.09
N LYS A 204 -10.55 6.29 12.09
CA LYS A 204 -10.88 7.72 11.98
C LYS A 204 -11.39 8.11 10.58
N PRO A 205 -12.37 7.39 9.98
CA PRO A 205 -12.77 7.60 8.58
C PRO A 205 -13.24 9.01 8.28
N LYS A 206 -14.00 9.63 9.21
CA LYS A 206 -14.51 10.98 9.03
C LYS A 206 -13.38 12.01 9.05
N LEU A 207 -12.48 11.93 10.03
CA LEU A 207 -11.38 12.89 10.16
C LEU A 207 -10.43 12.78 8.97
N LEU A 208 -10.14 11.55 8.53
CA LEU A 208 -9.34 11.29 7.32
C LEU A 208 -9.99 11.94 6.08
N ALA A 209 -11.29 11.73 5.89
CA ALA A 209 -12.03 12.30 4.76
C ALA A 209 -12.07 13.83 4.83
N ASP A 210 -12.24 14.42 6.01
CA ASP A 210 -12.26 15.87 6.22
C ASP A 210 -10.88 16.49 5.85
N GLU A 211 -9.75 15.89 6.27
CA GLU A 211 -8.42 16.40 5.95
C GLU A 211 -8.09 16.26 4.45
N ILE A 212 -8.46 15.14 3.83
CA ILE A 212 -8.33 14.96 2.38
C ILE A 212 -9.14 16.02 1.64
N SER A 213 -10.42 16.18 1.98
CA SER A 213 -11.32 17.15 1.34
C SER A 213 -10.81 18.57 1.47
N LYS A 214 -10.35 18.97 2.66
CA LYS A 214 -9.75 20.27 2.93
C LYS A 214 -8.51 20.55 2.06
N TYR A 215 -7.68 19.53 1.83
CA TYR A 215 -6.52 19.65 0.94
C TYR A 215 -6.92 19.73 -0.53
N LEU A 216 -7.91 18.96 -0.97
CA LEU A 216 -8.32 18.91 -2.37
C LEU A 216 -9.04 20.19 -2.81
N LEU A 217 -9.74 20.89 -1.91
CA LEU A 217 -10.51 22.10 -2.19
C LEU A 217 -9.67 23.40 -2.20
N ARG A 218 -8.37 23.33 -1.91
CA ARG A 218 -7.41 24.43 -2.04
C ARG A 218 -6.81 24.46 -3.45
#